data_fcf63a64ee8e754a49b234ea6273353d
#
_entry.id   fcf63a64ee8e754a49b234ea6273353d
#
_cell.length_a   1.000
_cell.length_b   1.000
_cell.length_c   1.000
_cell.angle_alpha   90.00
_cell.angle_beta   90.00
_cell.angle_gamma   90.00
#
_symmetry.space_group_name_H-M   'P 1'
#
loop_
_entity.id
_entity.type
_entity.pdbx_description
1 polymer ?
#
loop_
_entity_poly.entity_id
_entity_poly.type
_entity_poly.pdbx_seq_one_letter_code
_entity_poly.pdbx_strand_id
1 'polypeptide(L)'
;AQNREELRLFLDCSRVAIKEASVATADAYALIYAALRRQGQPIPTNDLWIAASCVEHGAVLFSLDAHFEQVAGLRRITRWAEALP
;
A
#
# COMPACT_ATOMS: atom_id res chain seq x y z
N ALA A 1 9.86 -20.64 6.02
CA ALA A 1 8.83 -20.26 7.00
C ALA A 1 8.67 -18.75 7.06
N GLN A 2 9.77 -18.04 7.21
CA GLN A 2 9.72 -16.56 7.29
C GLN A 2 9.17 -15.94 6.02
N ASN A 3 9.57 -16.43 4.86
CA ASN A 3 9.09 -15.90 3.59
C ASN A 3 7.60 -16.12 3.40
N ARG A 4 7.07 -17.23 3.91
CA ARG A 4 5.63 -17.49 3.85
C ARG A 4 4.85 -16.52 4.71
N GLU A 5 5.37 -16.19 5.89
CA GLU A 5 4.73 -15.22 6.77
C GLU A 5 4.68 -13.84 6.12
N GLU A 6 5.77 -13.41 5.53
CA GLU A 6 5.85 -12.13 4.86
C GLU A 6 4.84 -12.03 3.71
N LEU A 7 4.77 -13.07 2.89
CA LEU A 7 3.84 -13.11 1.77
C LEU A 7 2.40 -13.12 2.27
N ARG A 8 2.11 -13.86 3.32
CA ARG A 8 0.76 -13.91 3.87
C ARG A 8 0.30 -12.56 4.38
N LEU A 9 1.17 -11.83 5.09
CA LEU A 9 0.84 -10.50 5.59
C LEU A 9 0.56 -9.53 4.44
N PHE A 10 1.35 -9.61 3.38
CA PHE A 10 1.13 -8.80 2.19
C PHE A 10 -0.22 -9.13 1.53
N LEU A 11 -0.52 -10.40 1.38
CA LEU A 11 -1.79 -10.83 0.79
C LEU A 11 -2.99 -10.44 1.65
N ASP A 12 -2.84 -10.48 2.97
CA ASP A 12 -3.89 -10.05 3.88
C ASP A 12 -4.16 -8.56 3.75
N CYS A 13 -3.12 -7.74 3.61
CA CYS A 13 -3.29 -6.32 3.35
C CYS A 13 -4.05 -6.08 2.04
N SER A 14 -3.70 -6.81 0.98
CA SER A 14 -4.38 -6.72 -0.31
C SER A 14 -5.85 -7.11 -0.18
N ARG A 15 -6.15 -8.15 0.58
CA ARG A 15 -7.53 -8.58 0.80
C ARG A 15 -8.34 -7.54 1.54
N VAL A 16 -7.76 -6.90 2.53
CA VAL A 16 -8.42 -5.82 3.26
C VAL A 16 -8.77 -4.69 2.30
N ALA A 17 -7.83 -4.30 1.42
CA ALA A 17 -8.09 -3.25 0.45
C ALA A 17 -9.24 -3.60 -0.48
N ILE A 18 -9.36 -4.87 -0.89
CA ILE A 18 -10.39 -5.30 -1.84
C ILE A 18 -11.73 -5.51 -1.15
N LYS A 19 -11.75 -6.14 0.04
CA LYS A 19 -12.98 -6.57 0.68
C LYS A 19 -13.61 -5.54 1.59
N GLU A 20 -12.80 -4.71 2.20
CA GLU A 20 -13.25 -3.82 3.28
C GLU A 20 -13.02 -2.35 2.97
N ALA A 21 -13.00 -2.00 1.68
CA ALA A 21 -12.88 -0.61 1.30
C ALA A 21 -14.04 0.18 1.89
N SER A 22 -13.71 1.21 2.67
CA SER A 22 -14.66 2.09 3.33
C SER A 22 -14.62 3.48 2.70
N VAL A 23 -15.41 4.40 3.22
CA VAL A 23 -15.33 5.80 2.81
C VAL A 23 -13.94 6.36 3.10
N ALA A 24 -13.37 6.00 4.24
CA ALA A 24 -12.01 6.44 4.58
C ALA A 24 -10.97 5.90 3.59
N THR A 25 -11.13 4.65 3.15
CA THR A 25 -10.24 4.08 2.13
C THR A 25 -10.40 4.83 0.82
N ALA A 26 -11.63 5.14 0.43
CA ALA A 26 -11.90 5.88 -0.80
C ALA A 26 -11.31 7.29 -0.76
N ASP A 27 -11.38 7.95 0.39
CA ASP A 27 -10.77 9.26 0.57
C ASP A 27 -9.26 9.19 0.41
N ALA A 28 -8.62 8.21 1.03
CA ALA A 28 -7.19 8.00 0.88
C ALA A 28 -6.81 7.71 -0.58
N TYR A 29 -7.61 6.88 -1.24
CA TYR A 29 -7.43 6.57 -2.65
C TYR A 29 -7.46 7.84 -3.50
N ALA A 30 -8.46 8.68 -3.29
CA ALA A 30 -8.63 9.91 -4.07
C ALA A 30 -7.45 10.87 -3.89
N LEU A 31 -6.98 11.02 -2.67
CA LEU A 31 -5.83 11.88 -2.39
C LEU A 31 -4.55 11.36 -3.04
N ILE A 32 -4.31 10.05 -2.95
CA ILE A 32 -3.13 9.43 -3.56
C ILE A 32 -3.21 9.53 -5.08
N TYR A 33 -4.37 9.22 -5.64
CA TYR A 33 -4.60 9.30 -7.09
C TYR A 33 -4.31 10.71 -7.61
N ALA A 34 -4.86 11.73 -6.95
CA ALA A 34 -4.67 13.11 -7.37
C ALA A 34 -3.20 13.53 -7.29
N ALA A 35 -2.50 13.13 -6.22
CA ALA A 35 -1.10 13.46 -6.05
C ALA A 35 -0.23 12.82 -7.14
N LEU A 36 -0.46 11.53 -7.42
CA LEU A 36 0.30 10.83 -8.45
C LEU A 36 0.03 11.41 -9.84
N ARG A 37 -1.22 11.78 -10.08
CA ARG A 37 -1.57 12.41 -11.36
C ARG A 37 -0.88 13.74 -11.55
N ARG A 38 -0.82 14.56 -10.51
CA ARG A 38 -0.09 15.83 -10.57
C ARG A 38 1.40 15.64 -10.83
N GLN A 39 1.96 14.55 -10.34
CA GLN A 39 3.37 14.22 -10.54
C GLN A 39 3.64 13.56 -11.90
N GLY A 40 2.59 13.22 -12.64
CA GLY A 40 2.75 12.50 -13.90
C GLY A 40 3.20 11.05 -13.71
N GLN A 41 2.89 10.45 -12.57
CA GLN A 41 3.37 9.11 -12.21
C GLN A 41 2.22 8.21 -11.77
N PRO A 42 1.28 7.88 -12.68
CA PRO A 42 0.17 7.01 -12.33
C PRO A 42 0.67 5.58 -12.03
N ILE A 43 -0.06 4.90 -11.14
CA ILE A 43 0.19 3.50 -10.85
C ILE A 43 -1.09 2.69 -11.10
N PRO A 44 -0.98 1.36 -11.23
CA PRO A 44 -2.16 0.52 -11.47
C PRO A 44 -3.21 0.66 -10.37
N THR A 45 -4.47 0.49 -10.74
CA THR A 45 -5.60 0.64 -9.82
C THR A 45 -5.50 -0.26 -8.60
N ASN A 46 -5.08 -1.51 -8.79
CA ASN A 46 -4.93 -2.43 -7.65
C ASN A 46 -3.90 -1.91 -6.66
N ASP A 47 -2.81 -1.37 -7.16
CA ASP A 47 -1.76 -0.80 -6.30
C ASP A 47 -2.27 0.42 -5.56
N LEU A 48 -3.13 1.22 -6.20
CA LEU A 48 -3.77 2.37 -5.54
C LEU A 48 -4.61 1.93 -4.35
N TRP A 49 -5.41 0.86 -4.51
CA TRP A 49 -6.24 0.37 -3.41
C TRP A 49 -5.39 -0.19 -2.27
N ILE A 50 -4.31 -0.90 -2.60
CA ILE A 50 -3.38 -1.42 -1.59
C ILE A 50 -2.74 -0.26 -0.83
N ALA A 51 -2.25 0.74 -1.54
CA ALA A 51 -1.63 1.91 -0.93
C ALA A 51 -2.63 2.68 -0.06
N ALA A 52 -3.84 2.88 -0.56
CA ALA A 52 -4.89 3.59 0.17
C ALA A 52 -5.23 2.88 1.48
N SER A 53 -5.36 1.56 1.44
CA SER A 53 -5.65 0.79 2.65
C SER A 53 -4.51 0.88 3.66
N CYS A 54 -3.28 0.79 3.20
CA CYS A 54 -2.13 0.89 4.10
C CYS A 54 -2.01 2.28 4.73
N VAL A 55 -2.23 3.33 3.95
CA VAL A 55 -2.19 4.70 4.47
C VAL A 55 -3.31 4.92 5.48
N GLU A 56 -4.53 4.47 5.15
CA GLU A 56 -5.68 4.60 6.04
C GLU A 56 -5.45 3.97 7.40
N HIS A 57 -4.85 2.79 7.42
CA HIS A 57 -4.65 2.03 8.66
C HIS A 57 -3.28 2.26 9.31
N GLY A 58 -2.46 3.13 8.74
CA GLY A 58 -1.10 3.34 9.24
C GLY A 58 -0.24 2.10 9.12
N ALA A 59 -0.53 1.24 8.16
CA ALA A 59 0.18 -0.02 8.00
C ALA A 59 1.45 0.16 7.18
N VAL A 60 2.41 -0.72 7.41
CA VAL A 60 3.65 -0.78 6.62
C VAL A 60 3.45 -1.78 5.50
N LEU A 61 3.76 -1.37 4.27
CA LEU A 61 3.67 -2.25 3.11
C LEU A 61 5.01 -2.89 2.83
N PHE A 62 5.02 -4.22 2.76
CA PHE A 62 6.18 -4.96 2.26
C PHE A 62 5.96 -5.23 0.78
N SER A 63 6.81 -4.63 -0.07
CA SER A 63 6.71 -4.84 -1.51
C SER A 63 8.01 -4.47 -2.19
N LEU A 64 8.40 -5.26 -3.18
CA LEU A 64 9.53 -4.97 -4.05
C LEU A 64 9.14 -4.09 -5.24
N ASP A 65 7.85 -3.83 -5.41
CA ASP A 65 7.36 -3.06 -6.55
C ASP A 65 7.65 -1.58 -6.37
N ALA A 66 8.38 -1.02 -7.31
CA ALA A 66 8.78 0.39 -7.27
C ALA A 66 7.61 1.35 -7.45
N HIS A 67 6.45 0.89 -7.91
CA HIS A 67 5.27 1.74 -8.04
C HIS A 67 4.95 2.47 -6.74
N PHE A 68 5.18 1.83 -5.61
CA PHE A 68 4.81 2.38 -4.30
C PHE A 68 5.77 3.47 -3.81
N GLU A 69 6.92 3.64 -4.43
CA GLU A 69 7.88 4.68 -4.04
C GLU A 69 7.30 6.08 -4.17
N GLN A 70 6.35 6.24 -5.09
CA GLN A 70 5.80 7.55 -5.42
C GLN A 70 4.67 7.97 -4.49
N VAL A 71 4.22 7.08 -3.60
CA VAL A 71 3.04 7.34 -2.78
C VAL A 71 3.46 8.03 -1.49
N ALA A 72 3.11 9.31 -1.37
CA ALA A 72 3.36 10.08 -0.14
C ALA A 72 2.51 9.52 1.00
N GLY A 73 3.09 9.47 2.19
CA GLY A 73 2.38 9.00 3.37
C GLY A 73 2.39 7.49 3.54
N LEU A 74 2.88 6.75 2.55
CA LEU A 74 2.98 5.30 2.62
C LEU A 74 4.36 4.90 3.11
N ARG A 75 4.41 4.08 4.14
CA ARG A 75 5.67 3.48 4.55
C ARG A 75 5.82 2.14 3.86
N ARG A 76 6.80 2.05 2.98
CA ARG A 76 7.11 0.84 2.22
C ARG A 76 8.48 0.32 2.63
N ILE A 77 8.57 -0.99 2.80
CA ILE A 77 9.84 -1.66 3.06
C ILE A 77 10.09 -2.72 2.01
N THR A 78 11.35 -2.99 1.73
CA THR A 78 11.76 -4.00 0.75
C THR A 78 12.39 -5.21 1.41
N ARG A 79 12.71 -5.13 2.70
CA ARG A 79 13.27 -6.24 3.48
C ARG A 79 12.50 -6.34 4.77
N TRP A 80 12.15 -7.57 5.11
CA TRP A 80 11.36 -7.82 6.31
C TRP A 80 12.05 -7.32 7.58
N ALA A 81 13.37 -7.38 7.62
CA ALA A 81 14.12 -6.92 8.79
C ALA A 81 13.85 -5.43 9.12
N GLU A 82 13.49 -4.63 8.13
CA GLU A 82 13.17 -3.22 8.34
C GLU A 82 11.90 -3.00 9.16
N ALA A 83 11.03 -4.00 9.25
CA ALA A 83 9.80 -3.93 10.03
C ALA A 83 10.01 -4.23 11.50
N LEU A 84 11.16 -4.79 11.86
CA LEU A 84 11.45 -5.19 13.23
C LEU A 84 11.96 -3.99 14.04
N PRO A 85 11.60 -3.92 15.34
CA PRO A 85 12.10 -2.86 16.21
C PRO A 85 13.60 -2.94 16.45
#